data_3170f50b95c0310563082f677cef62b3
#
_entry.id   3170f50b95c0310563082f677cef62b3
#
_cell.length_a   1.000
_cell.length_b   1.000
_cell.length_c   1.000
_cell.angle_alpha   90.00
_cell.angle_beta   90.00
_cell.angle_gamma   90.00
#
_symmetry.space_group_name_H-M   'P 1'
#
loop_
_entity.id
_entity.type
_entity.pdbx_description
1 polymer ?
#
loop_
_entity_poly.entity_id
_entity_poly.type
_entity_poly.pdbx_seq_one_letter_code
_entity_poly.pdbx_strand_id
1 'polypeptide(L)'
;MKEILKSIFYMPGVIIHELSHHFFCIIFNTKVINYCYYNFRDSSGYVLHEKPKHEYQNIIISTAPFFINSLIGSIISYPTIVNKLTTLGLDSLNFQDIFRIIISVSIGMSAIPSKGDGLNIWTSISDSDMNFLLKLLAQLIITPLVLLILLINFGSYYLKIDLIYGICVCFIGPKLIENVFNFYISQKLISSLRNINF
;
A
#
# COMPACT_ATOMS: atom_id res chain seq x y z
N MET A 1 5.96 -26.92 8.89
CA MET A 1 4.76 -26.79 8.03
C MET A 1 4.02 -25.46 8.26
N LYS A 2 3.67 -25.07 9.51
CA LYS A 2 2.98 -23.80 9.78
C LYS A 2 3.76 -22.57 9.31
N GLU A 3 5.06 -22.50 9.54
CA GLU A 3 5.92 -21.37 9.12
C GLU A 3 6.02 -21.25 7.60
N ILE A 4 6.08 -22.37 6.89
CA ILE A 4 6.10 -22.36 5.41
C ILE A 4 4.80 -21.85 4.83
N LEU A 5 3.66 -22.30 5.35
CA LEU A 5 2.34 -21.82 4.91
C LEU A 5 2.17 -20.32 5.19
N LYS A 6 2.63 -19.85 6.36
CA LYS A 6 2.66 -18.44 6.71
C LYS A 6 3.52 -17.67 5.71
N SER A 7 4.73 -18.16 5.43
CA SER A 7 5.64 -17.51 4.49
C SER A 7 5.04 -17.42 3.08
N ILE A 8 4.42 -18.49 2.57
CA ILE A 8 3.72 -18.48 1.28
C ILE A 8 2.58 -17.47 1.25
N PHE A 9 1.83 -17.34 2.35
CA PHE A 9 0.73 -16.39 2.43
C PHE A 9 1.20 -14.92 2.40
N TYR A 10 2.31 -14.58 3.08
CA TYR A 10 2.85 -13.22 3.06
C TYR A 10 3.58 -12.85 1.77
N MET A 11 4.07 -13.84 1.02
CA MET A 11 4.94 -13.64 -0.15
C MET A 11 4.38 -12.66 -1.18
N PRO A 12 3.13 -12.77 -1.69
CA PRO A 12 2.62 -11.84 -2.70
C PRO A 12 2.62 -10.39 -2.23
N GLY A 13 2.21 -10.17 -0.98
CA GLY A 13 2.13 -8.84 -0.40
C GLY A 13 3.49 -8.19 -0.21
N VAL A 14 4.46 -8.93 0.33
CA VAL A 14 5.83 -8.43 0.56
C VAL A 14 6.51 -8.13 -0.77
N ILE A 15 6.37 -9.00 -1.78
CA ILE A 15 6.97 -8.75 -3.11
C ILE A 15 6.46 -7.43 -3.70
N ILE A 16 5.15 -7.18 -3.67
CA ILE A 16 4.57 -5.94 -4.21
C ILE A 16 5.00 -4.73 -3.37
N HIS A 17 5.13 -4.88 -2.05
CA HIS A 17 5.65 -3.85 -1.16
C HIS A 17 7.05 -3.40 -1.58
N GLU A 18 7.99 -4.34 -1.71
CA GLU A 18 9.37 -4.02 -2.09
C GLU A 18 9.47 -3.53 -3.54
N LEU A 19 8.67 -4.08 -4.44
CA LEU A 19 8.57 -3.57 -5.81
C LEU A 19 8.07 -2.13 -5.85
N SER A 20 7.18 -1.73 -4.94
CA SER A 20 6.70 -0.35 -4.83
C SER A 20 7.83 0.61 -4.46
N HIS A 21 8.66 0.27 -3.47
CA HIS A 21 9.85 1.05 -3.15
C HIS A 21 10.79 1.16 -4.34
N HIS A 22 11.11 0.03 -4.97
CA HIS A 22 12.01 -0.02 -6.12
C HIS A 22 11.48 0.81 -7.30
N PHE A 23 10.20 0.72 -7.61
CA PHE A 23 9.55 1.47 -8.67
C PHE A 23 9.69 2.99 -8.47
N PHE A 24 9.44 3.48 -7.25
CA PHE A 24 9.61 4.91 -6.96
C PHE A 24 11.08 5.34 -6.88
N CYS A 25 12.01 4.47 -6.53
CA CYS A 25 13.43 4.74 -6.70
C CYS A 25 13.78 4.99 -8.16
N ILE A 26 13.23 4.20 -9.09
CA ILE A 26 13.43 4.41 -10.54
C ILE A 26 12.83 5.74 -10.98
N ILE A 27 11.58 6.05 -10.60
CA ILE A 27 10.91 7.32 -10.96
C ILE A 27 11.73 8.53 -10.51
N PHE A 28 12.28 8.48 -9.31
CA PHE A 28 13.07 9.58 -8.75
C PHE A 28 14.56 9.55 -9.10
N ASN A 29 14.96 8.60 -9.96
CA ASN A 29 16.36 8.43 -10.36
C ASN A 29 17.30 8.24 -9.14
N THR A 30 16.79 7.53 -8.12
CA THR A 30 17.52 7.19 -6.90
C THR A 30 18.16 5.82 -7.08
N LYS A 31 19.47 5.76 -6.87
CA LYS A 31 20.22 4.53 -7.09
C LYS A 31 19.88 3.49 -6.02
N VAL A 32 19.43 2.32 -6.45
CA VAL A 32 19.24 1.15 -5.60
C VAL A 32 20.60 0.46 -5.42
N ILE A 33 21.01 0.26 -4.17
CA ILE A 33 22.30 -0.36 -3.80
C ILE A 33 22.14 -1.88 -3.76
N ASN A 34 21.07 -2.35 -3.13
CA ASN A 34 20.78 -3.77 -2.96
C ASN A 34 19.29 -3.99 -2.74
N TYR A 35 18.77 -5.17 -3.08
CA TYR A 35 17.38 -5.51 -2.85
C TYR A 35 17.18 -7.02 -2.70
N CYS A 36 16.16 -7.38 -1.95
CA CYS A 36 15.62 -8.73 -1.86
C CYS A 36 14.09 -8.60 -1.76
N TYR A 37 13.37 -8.98 -2.81
CA TYR A 37 11.91 -8.83 -2.81
C TYR A 37 11.22 -9.79 -1.85
N TYR A 38 11.82 -10.93 -1.55
CA TYR A 38 11.28 -11.86 -0.57
C TYR A 38 12.35 -12.84 -0.06
N ASN A 39 12.40 -13.02 1.26
CA ASN A 39 13.21 -14.00 1.93
C ASN A 39 12.32 -15.00 2.68
N PHE A 40 12.38 -16.27 2.31
CA PHE A 40 11.57 -17.33 2.92
C PHE A 40 11.88 -17.63 4.39
N ARG A 41 13.05 -17.22 4.90
CA ARG A 41 13.46 -17.51 6.28
C ARG A 41 12.71 -16.66 7.30
N ASP A 42 12.50 -15.41 7.00
CA ASP A 42 11.88 -14.41 7.89
C ASP A 42 10.62 -13.79 7.31
N SER A 43 10.20 -14.20 6.10
CA SER A 43 9.03 -13.67 5.40
C SER A 43 9.08 -12.16 5.20
N SER A 44 10.27 -11.62 4.95
CA SER A 44 10.53 -10.20 4.76
C SER A 44 11.18 -9.92 3.40
N GLY A 45 11.21 -8.65 3.02
CA GLY A 45 11.97 -8.13 1.91
C GLY A 45 12.72 -6.86 2.31
N TYR A 46 13.49 -6.30 1.39
CA TYR A 46 14.07 -4.97 1.54
C TYR A 46 14.50 -4.40 0.18
N VAL A 47 14.48 -3.07 0.09
CA VAL A 47 15.11 -2.28 -0.96
C VAL A 47 15.99 -1.22 -0.31
N LEU A 48 17.30 -1.38 -0.45
CA LEU A 48 18.29 -0.44 0.05
C LEU A 48 18.69 0.52 -1.08
N HIS A 49 18.49 1.80 -0.88
CA HIS A 49 18.78 2.83 -1.87
C HIS A 49 19.64 3.97 -1.26
N GLU A 50 20.32 4.71 -2.12
CA GLU A 50 21.02 5.94 -1.72
C GLU A 50 20.02 7.00 -1.27
N LYS A 51 20.48 8.02 -0.53
CA LYS A 51 19.64 9.17 -0.17
C LYS A 51 19.16 9.87 -1.44
N PRO A 52 17.85 10.06 -1.63
CA PRO A 52 17.32 10.83 -2.76
C PRO A 52 17.78 12.30 -2.72
N LYS A 53 17.67 13.00 -3.86
CA LYS A 53 18.06 14.41 -3.95
C LYS A 53 17.25 15.34 -3.04
N HIS A 54 15.97 14.99 -2.82
CA HIS A 54 15.05 15.79 -2.01
C HIS A 54 14.35 14.90 -0.98
N GLU A 55 14.13 15.43 0.20
CA GLU A 55 13.51 14.70 1.32
C GLU A 55 12.09 14.21 0.99
N TYR A 56 11.30 14.99 0.23
CA TYR A 56 9.95 14.55 -0.18
C TYR A 56 9.98 13.28 -1.04
N GLN A 57 11.03 13.04 -1.81
CA GLN A 57 11.18 11.81 -2.60
C GLN A 57 11.32 10.60 -1.68
N ASN A 58 12.07 10.74 -0.58
CA ASN A 58 12.21 9.67 0.39
C ASN A 58 10.89 9.38 1.11
N ILE A 59 10.10 10.41 1.43
CA ILE A 59 8.76 10.25 2.01
C ILE A 59 7.87 9.46 1.05
N ILE A 60 7.86 9.82 -0.24
CA ILE A 60 7.06 9.13 -1.25
C ILE A 60 7.54 7.68 -1.43
N ILE A 61 8.85 7.44 -1.55
CA ILE A 61 9.41 6.07 -1.64
C ILE A 61 8.94 5.25 -0.45
N SER A 62 9.11 5.76 0.78
CA SER A 62 8.79 5.02 2.01
C SER A 62 7.30 4.81 2.23
N THR A 63 6.43 5.67 1.68
CA THR A 63 4.97 5.52 1.80
C THR A 63 4.31 4.87 0.57
N ALA A 64 5.04 4.67 -0.51
CA ALA A 64 4.54 4.09 -1.76
C ALA A 64 3.80 2.77 -1.58
N PRO A 65 4.27 1.80 -0.77
CA PRO A 65 3.58 0.54 -0.58
C PRO A 65 2.16 0.69 -0.04
N PHE A 66 1.91 1.69 0.81
CA PHE A 66 0.58 1.95 1.33
C PHE A 66 -0.45 2.17 0.20
N PHE A 67 -0.10 2.97 -0.78
CA PHE A 67 -1.00 3.28 -1.90
C PHE A 67 -1.04 2.15 -2.93
N ILE A 68 0.13 1.64 -3.33
CA ILE A 68 0.24 0.65 -4.39
C ILE A 68 -0.36 -0.69 -3.98
N ASN A 69 -0.01 -1.21 -2.78
CA ASN A 69 -0.56 -2.47 -2.31
C ASN A 69 -2.07 -2.37 -2.05
N SER A 70 -2.55 -1.24 -1.48
CA SER A 70 -3.99 -1.03 -1.30
C SER A 70 -4.75 -1.02 -2.63
N LEU A 71 -4.21 -0.34 -3.64
CA LEU A 71 -4.81 -0.29 -4.97
C LEU A 71 -4.80 -1.67 -5.65
N ILE A 72 -3.64 -2.34 -5.70
CA ILE A 72 -3.51 -3.65 -6.35
C ILE A 72 -4.37 -4.70 -5.65
N GLY A 73 -4.35 -4.74 -4.30
CA GLY A 73 -5.19 -5.64 -3.53
C GLY A 73 -6.68 -5.45 -3.83
N SER A 74 -7.14 -4.18 -3.88
CA SER A 74 -8.52 -3.84 -4.23
C SER A 74 -8.89 -4.24 -5.67
N ILE A 75 -8.00 -4.04 -6.64
CA ILE A 75 -8.23 -4.43 -8.05
C ILE A 75 -8.33 -5.95 -8.19
N ILE A 76 -7.48 -6.71 -7.51
CA ILE A 76 -7.49 -8.19 -7.58
C ILE A 76 -8.79 -8.77 -7.03
N SER A 77 -9.32 -8.22 -5.93
CA SER A 77 -10.57 -8.69 -5.33
C SER A 77 -11.83 -8.12 -6.01
N TYR A 78 -11.72 -7.06 -6.81
CA TYR A 78 -12.85 -6.37 -7.45
C TYR A 78 -13.83 -7.33 -8.16
N PRO A 79 -13.40 -8.23 -9.08
CA PRO A 79 -14.32 -9.12 -9.77
C PRO A 79 -15.10 -10.04 -8.83
N THR A 80 -14.46 -10.47 -7.75
CA THR A 80 -15.07 -11.35 -6.75
C THR A 80 -16.05 -10.61 -5.85
N ILE A 81 -15.66 -9.46 -5.34
CA ILE A 81 -16.46 -8.71 -4.36
C ILE A 81 -17.62 -8.00 -5.03
N VAL A 82 -17.37 -7.23 -6.10
CA VAL A 82 -18.39 -6.39 -6.75
C VAL A 82 -19.29 -7.23 -7.67
N ASN A 83 -18.70 -8.07 -8.55
CA ASN A 83 -19.50 -8.76 -9.55
C ASN A 83 -20.18 -10.04 -9.04
N LYS A 84 -19.66 -10.68 -7.99
CA LYS A 84 -20.22 -11.93 -7.49
C LYS A 84 -20.82 -11.80 -6.11
N LEU A 85 -19.98 -11.45 -5.11
CA LEU A 85 -20.42 -11.51 -3.71
C LEU A 85 -21.60 -10.57 -3.42
N THR A 86 -21.58 -9.36 -3.98
CA THR A 86 -22.67 -8.38 -3.77
C THR A 86 -23.91 -8.66 -4.59
N THR A 87 -23.79 -9.35 -5.74
CA THR A 87 -24.92 -9.60 -6.66
C THR A 87 -25.49 -11.00 -6.54
N LEU A 88 -24.64 -12.02 -6.35
CA LEU A 88 -25.03 -13.43 -6.41
C LEU A 88 -24.91 -14.18 -5.06
N GLY A 89 -24.26 -13.55 -4.06
CA GLY A 89 -24.05 -14.13 -2.73
C GLY A 89 -22.88 -15.12 -2.63
N LEU A 90 -22.72 -15.69 -1.43
CA LEU A 90 -21.58 -16.55 -1.08
C LEU A 90 -21.53 -17.87 -1.89
N ASP A 91 -22.68 -18.41 -2.24
CA ASP A 91 -22.77 -19.69 -2.96
C ASP A 91 -22.24 -19.62 -4.40
N SER A 92 -22.05 -18.42 -4.92
CA SER A 92 -21.49 -18.18 -6.26
C SER A 92 -19.97 -18.26 -6.32
N LEU A 93 -19.28 -18.32 -5.17
CA LEU A 93 -17.82 -18.27 -5.10
C LEU A 93 -17.21 -19.60 -5.54
N ASN A 94 -16.24 -19.52 -6.44
CA ASN A 94 -15.46 -20.67 -6.89
C ASN A 94 -14.02 -20.60 -6.33
N PHE A 95 -13.20 -21.62 -6.65
CA PHE A 95 -11.81 -21.69 -6.20
C PHE A 95 -10.97 -20.46 -6.59
N GLN A 96 -11.18 -19.91 -7.80
CA GLN A 96 -10.45 -18.73 -8.26
C GLN A 96 -10.81 -17.49 -7.43
N ASP A 97 -12.06 -17.37 -7.00
CA ASP A 97 -12.52 -16.25 -6.18
C ASP A 97 -11.89 -16.31 -4.78
N ILE A 98 -11.83 -17.50 -4.18
CA ILE A 98 -11.14 -17.70 -2.89
C ILE A 98 -9.65 -17.35 -3.02
N PHE A 99 -9.01 -17.75 -4.11
CA PHE A 99 -7.61 -17.45 -4.38
C PHE A 99 -7.37 -15.94 -4.52
N ARG A 100 -8.25 -15.21 -5.25
CA ARG A 100 -8.19 -13.74 -5.35
C ARG A 100 -8.34 -13.06 -3.99
N ILE A 101 -9.26 -13.54 -3.15
CA ILE A 101 -9.44 -13.02 -1.79
C ILE A 101 -8.15 -13.20 -0.97
N ILE A 102 -7.58 -14.42 -0.98
CA ILE A 102 -6.35 -14.72 -0.23
C ILE A 102 -5.20 -13.81 -0.68
N ILE A 103 -4.99 -13.67 -1.99
CA ILE A 103 -3.93 -12.82 -2.53
C ILE A 103 -4.19 -11.34 -2.19
N SER A 104 -5.42 -10.87 -2.35
CA SER A 104 -5.80 -9.50 -2.04
C SER A 104 -5.54 -9.16 -0.56
N VAL A 105 -5.94 -10.04 0.36
CA VAL A 105 -5.69 -9.88 1.80
C VAL A 105 -4.19 -9.85 2.08
N SER A 106 -3.40 -10.77 1.49
CA SER A 106 -1.94 -10.80 1.62
C SER A 106 -1.30 -9.47 1.19
N ILE A 107 -1.72 -8.95 0.03
CA ILE A 107 -1.20 -7.69 -0.51
C ILE A 107 -1.61 -6.51 0.39
N GLY A 108 -2.85 -6.46 0.82
CA GLY A 108 -3.35 -5.43 1.71
C GLY A 108 -2.67 -5.43 3.08
N MET A 109 -2.38 -6.60 3.65
CA MET A 109 -1.63 -6.72 4.92
C MET A 109 -0.24 -6.10 4.83
N SER A 110 0.41 -6.22 3.68
CA SER A 110 1.74 -5.68 3.44
C SER A 110 1.73 -4.23 2.94
N ALA A 111 0.57 -3.56 2.90
CA ALA A 111 0.47 -2.16 2.47
C ALA A 111 1.03 -1.19 3.52
N ILE A 112 0.93 -1.53 4.79
CA ILE A 112 1.38 -0.65 5.88
C ILE A 112 2.89 -0.47 5.82
N PRO A 113 3.40 0.79 5.78
CA PRO A 113 4.82 1.05 5.82
C PRO A 113 5.47 0.41 7.04
N SER A 114 6.64 -0.18 6.86
CA SER A 114 7.38 -0.84 7.93
C SER A 114 7.93 0.17 8.94
N LYS A 115 8.39 -0.33 10.10
CA LYS A 115 9.16 0.48 11.05
C LYS A 115 10.40 1.10 10.38
N GLY A 116 11.05 0.36 9.48
CA GLY A 116 12.20 0.85 8.71
C GLY A 116 11.84 2.05 7.85
N ASP A 117 10.71 2.00 7.15
CA ASP A 117 10.20 3.10 6.32
C ASP A 117 9.92 4.35 7.14
N GLY A 118 9.29 4.19 8.31
CA GLY A 118 9.04 5.30 9.24
C GLY A 118 10.34 5.94 9.73
N LEU A 119 11.34 5.15 10.07
CA LEU A 119 12.65 5.65 10.49
C LEU A 119 13.39 6.33 9.32
N ASN A 120 13.31 5.79 8.09
CA ASN A 120 13.89 6.42 6.91
C ASN A 120 13.30 7.81 6.64
N ILE A 121 11.99 7.97 6.82
CA ILE A 121 11.34 9.28 6.72
C ILE A 121 11.91 10.25 7.76
N TRP A 122 12.02 9.81 9.00
CA TRP A 122 12.53 10.63 10.10
C TRP A 122 14.00 11.06 9.89
N THR A 123 14.88 10.10 9.60
CA THR A 123 16.32 10.36 9.40
C THR A 123 16.56 11.24 8.19
N SER A 124 15.80 11.09 7.10
CA SER A 124 15.91 11.92 5.91
C SER A 124 15.76 13.41 6.24
N ILE A 125 14.81 13.77 7.11
CA ILE A 125 14.59 15.16 7.51
C ILE A 125 15.60 15.59 8.57
N SER A 126 15.91 14.73 9.53
CA SER A 126 16.85 15.04 10.62
C SER A 126 18.26 15.29 10.08
N ASP A 127 18.67 14.56 9.05
CA ASP A 127 19.99 14.63 8.43
C ASP A 127 20.02 15.55 7.19
N SER A 128 18.97 16.36 6.99
CA SER A 128 18.89 17.30 5.88
C SER A 128 19.74 18.54 6.13
N ASP A 129 20.21 19.17 5.05
CA ASP A 129 20.97 20.45 5.09
C ASP A 129 20.05 21.69 5.18
N MET A 130 18.76 21.50 5.53
CA MET A 130 17.82 22.60 5.72
C MET A 130 18.27 23.50 6.87
N ASN A 131 17.93 24.80 6.77
CA ASN A 131 18.15 25.69 7.90
C ASN A 131 17.34 25.23 9.13
N PHE A 132 17.80 25.61 10.31
CA PHE A 132 17.24 25.14 11.60
C PHE A 132 15.72 25.32 11.70
N LEU A 133 15.19 26.46 11.29
CA LEU A 133 13.75 26.75 11.40
C LEU A 133 12.92 25.86 10.46
N LEU A 134 13.35 25.71 9.20
CA LEU A 134 12.68 24.84 8.23
C LEU A 134 12.75 23.37 8.67
N LYS A 135 13.89 22.93 9.18
CA LYS A 135 14.04 21.56 9.71
C LYS A 135 13.08 21.30 10.88
N LEU A 136 12.99 22.26 11.81
CA LEU A 136 12.08 22.15 12.96
C LEU A 136 10.61 22.07 12.51
N LEU A 137 10.20 22.89 11.55
CA LEU A 137 8.84 22.86 10.99
C LEU A 137 8.57 21.54 10.25
N ALA A 138 9.51 21.06 9.44
CA ALA A 138 9.39 19.79 8.75
C ALA A 138 9.28 18.61 9.73
N GLN A 139 10.09 18.60 10.78
CA GLN A 139 10.01 17.59 11.85
C GLN A 139 8.66 17.63 12.55
N LEU A 140 8.13 18.81 12.86
CA LEU A 140 6.82 18.96 13.50
C LEU A 140 5.68 18.37 12.64
N ILE A 141 5.75 18.56 11.32
CA ILE A 141 4.75 18.02 10.37
C ILE A 141 4.89 16.51 10.22
N ILE A 142 6.12 15.99 10.15
CA ILE A 142 6.38 14.57 9.88
C ILE A 142 6.25 13.69 11.14
N THR A 143 6.50 14.24 12.31
CA THR A 143 6.41 13.47 13.57
C THR A 143 5.08 12.71 13.73
N PRO A 144 3.90 13.31 13.51
CA PRO A 144 2.63 12.58 13.61
C PRO A 144 2.55 11.40 12.64
N LEU A 145 3.05 11.54 11.40
CA LEU A 145 3.07 10.46 10.42
C LEU A 145 3.97 9.31 10.88
N VAL A 146 5.19 9.61 11.31
CA VAL A 146 6.14 8.59 11.79
C VAL A 146 5.60 7.89 13.04
N LEU A 147 5.05 8.64 13.99
CA LEU A 147 4.42 8.06 15.18
C LEU A 147 3.25 7.15 14.81
N LEU A 148 2.40 7.55 13.85
CA LEU A 148 1.30 6.73 13.36
C LEU A 148 1.81 5.43 12.76
N ILE A 149 2.86 5.47 11.92
CA ILE A 149 3.49 4.27 11.35
C ILE A 149 3.98 3.35 12.47
N LEU A 150 4.69 3.88 13.46
CA LEU A 150 5.22 3.10 14.57
C LEU A 150 4.11 2.49 15.44
N LEU A 151 3.04 3.25 15.71
CA LEU A 151 1.88 2.78 16.47
C LEU A 151 1.12 1.66 15.73
N ILE A 152 0.94 1.80 14.42
CA ILE A 152 0.31 0.76 13.60
C ILE A 152 1.17 -0.50 13.60
N ASN A 153 2.50 -0.39 13.43
CA ASN A 153 3.39 -1.55 13.49
C ASN A 153 3.36 -2.24 14.86
N PHE A 154 3.32 -1.46 15.96
CA PHE A 154 3.14 -2.02 17.30
C PHE A 154 1.78 -2.74 17.41
N GLY A 155 0.71 -2.12 16.96
CA GLY A 155 -0.62 -2.73 16.92
C GLY A 155 -0.69 -3.98 16.03
N SER A 156 0.02 -4.01 14.92
CA SER A 156 0.10 -5.18 14.04
C SER A 156 0.76 -6.37 14.73
N TYR A 157 1.76 -6.12 15.56
CA TYR A 157 2.38 -7.18 16.35
C TYR A 157 1.42 -7.80 17.38
N TYR A 158 0.65 -6.98 18.11
CA TYR A 158 -0.23 -7.44 19.21
C TYR A 158 -1.66 -7.71 18.76
N LEU A 159 -2.24 -6.86 17.90
CA LEU A 159 -3.66 -6.84 17.56
C LEU A 159 -3.94 -7.26 16.11
N LYS A 160 -2.90 -7.62 15.34
CA LYS A 160 -3.02 -8.00 13.92
C LYS A 160 -3.72 -6.92 13.07
N ILE A 161 -3.39 -5.65 13.30
CA ILE A 161 -3.94 -4.51 12.54
C ILE A 161 -3.65 -4.65 11.05
N ASP A 162 -2.50 -5.21 10.67
CA ASP A 162 -2.14 -5.57 9.31
C ASP A 162 -3.19 -6.49 8.66
N LEU A 163 -3.63 -7.55 9.35
CA LEU A 163 -4.67 -8.45 8.87
C LEU A 163 -6.02 -7.73 8.72
N ILE A 164 -6.40 -6.92 9.70
CA ILE A 164 -7.64 -6.13 9.64
C ILE A 164 -7.59 -5.20 8.44
N TYR A 165 -6.47 -4.51 8.23
CA TYR A 165 -6.29 -3.65 7.08
C TYR A 165 -6.35 -4.41 5.75
N GLY A 166 -5.70 -5.58 5.66
CA GLY A 166 -5.78 -6.45 4.49
C GLY A 166 -7.20 -6.89 4.14
N ILE A 167 -8.01 -7.20 5.16
CA ILE A 167 -9.45 -7.51 4.98
C ILE A 167 -10.19 -6.26 4.49
N CYS A 168 -9.93 -5.08 5.05
CA CYS A 168 -10.54 -3.83 4.58
C CYS A 168 -10.18 -3.55 3.11
N VAL A 169 -8.93 -3.70 2.72
CA VAL A 169 -8.49 -3.56 1.32
C VAL A 169 -9.25 -4.52 0.40
N CYS A 170 -9.39 -5.79 0.82
CA CYS A 170 -10.07 -6.80 0.03
C CYS A 170 -11.57 -6.54 -0.16
N PHE A 171 -12.28 -6.09 0.87
CA PHE A 171 -13.75 -6.01 0.84
C PHE A 171 -14.29 -4.59 0.64
N ILE A 172 -13.62 -3.58 1.16
CA ILE A 172 -14.06 -2.17 1.07
C ILE A 172 -13.45 -1.50 -0.16
N GLY A 173 -12.18 -1.75 -0.44
CA GLY A 173 -11.45 -1.13 -1.56
C GLY A 173 -12.16 -1.28 -2.92
N PRO A 174 -12.62 -2.47 -3.33
CA PRO A 174 -13.38 -2.65 -4.58
C PRO A 174 -14.63 -1.78 -4.67
N LYS A 175 -15.37 -1.64 -3.57
CA LYS A 175 -16.59 -0.80 -3.53
C LYS A 175 -16.25 0.69 -3.65
N LEU A 176 -15.14 1.13 -3.08
CA LEU A 176 -14.66 2.50 -3.26
C LEU A 176 -14.29 2.78 -4.71
N ILE A 177 -13.60 1.84 -5.37
CA ILE A 177 -13.28 1.93 -6.81
C ILE A 177 -14.56 2.02 -7.64
N GLU A 178 -15.54 1.15 -7.39
CA GLU A 178 -16.83 1.15 -8.07
C GLU A 178 -17.57 2.50 -7.91
N ASN A 179 -17.63 3.02 -6.69
CA ASN A 179 -18.28 4.30 -6.42
C ASN A 179 -17.62 5.46 -7.17
N VAL A 180 -16.28 5.52 -7.17
CA VAL A 180 -15.53 6.54 -7.92
C VAL A 180 -15.79 6.43 -9.42
N PHE A 181 -15.80 5.22 -9.95
CA PHE A 181 -16.05 4.97 -11.37
C PHE A 181 -17.48 5.37 -11.77
N ASN A 182 -18.49 4.98 -10.99
CA ASN A 182 -19.90 5.34 -11.22
C ASN A 182 -20.11 6.87 -11.13
N PHE A 183 -19.47 7.54 -10.16
CA PHE A 183 -19.50 8.99 -10.06
C PHE A 183 -18.91 9.66 -11.30
N TYR A 184 -17.76 9.20 -11.78
CA TYR A 184 -17.12 9.74 -12.99
C TYR A 184 -18.00 9.58 -14.23
N ILE A 185 -18.61 8.39 -14.44
CA ILE A 185 -19.50 8.13 -15.56
C ILE A 185 -20.72 9.04 -15.48
N SER A 186 -21.35 9.18 -14.31
CA SER A 186 -22.53 10.03 -14.15
C SER A 186 -22.23 11.50 -14.49
N GLN A 187 -21.09 12.03 -14.05
CA GLN A 187 -20.66 13.39 -14.39
C GLN A 187 -20.42 13.58 -15.88
N LYS A 188 -19.79 12.59 -16.53
CA LYS A 188 -19.56 12.62 -17.99
C LYS A 188 -20.87 12.60 -18.76
N LEU A 189 -21.85 11.80 -18.32
CA LEU A 189 -23.18 11.72 -18.94
C LEU A 189 -23.94 13.05 -18.81
N ILE A 190 -23.94 13.66 -17.62
CA ILE A 190 -24.55 14.96 -17.37
C ILE A 190 -23.92 16.05 -18.26
N SER A 191 -22.59 16.06 -18.37
CA SER A 191 -21.91 17.05 -19.21
C SER A 191 -22.22 16.87 -20.70
N SER A 192 -22.34 15.63 -21.19
CA SER A 192 -22.73 15.34 -22.59
C SER A 192 -24.17 15.75 -22.88
N LEU A 193 -25.10 15.51 -21.96
CA LEU A 193 -26.51 15.95 -22.10
C LEU A 193 -26.66 17.48 -22.09
N ARG A 194 -25.85 18.17 -21.30
CA ARG A 194 -25.85 19.64 -21.28
C ARG A 194 -25.36 20.26 -22.60
N ASN A 195 -24.43 19.59 -23.29
CA ASN A 195 -23.90 20.04 -24.59
C ASN A 195 -24.83 19.74 -25.79
N ILE A 196 -25.87 18.91 -25.61
CA ILE A 196 -26.86 18.60 -26.67
C ILE A 196 -28.03 19.61 -26.65
N ASN A 197 -28.23 20.34 -25.53
CA ASN A 197 -29.35 21.26 -25.37
C ASN A 197 -29.00 22.73 -25.72
N PHE A 198 -27.92 22.97 -26.45
CA PHE A 198 -27.55 24.21 -27.10
C PHE A 198 -27.30 23.94 -28.60
#